data_2766915352ee4a29e3178c2d9179a081
#
_entry.id   2766915352ee4a29e3178c2d9179a081
#
_cell.length_a   1.000
_cell.length_b   1.000
_cell.length_c   1.000
_cell.angle_alpha   90.00
_cell.angle_beta   90.00
_cell.angle_gamma   90.00
#
_symmetry.space_group_name_H-M   'P 1'
#
loop_
_entity.id
_entity.type
_entity.pdbx_description
1 polymer ?
#
loop_
_entity_poly.entity_id
_entity_poly.type
_entity_poly.pdbx_seq_one_letter_code
_entity_poly.pdbx_strand_id
1 'polypeptide(L)'
;MVRIRTISILCVMTLIATLTITGEIAFSQNEATSANFIIPGCRAFLGPALQQDRCVGIVEGIIFASKGIVCPPKTSTTVQSVQIVVNYIDTRPARQNDSFFTLALDALKATWPCKK
;
A
#
# COMPACT_ATOMS: atom_id res chain seq x y z
N MET A 1 3.19 37.94 -49.10
CA MET A 1 4.00 36.72 -48.84
C MET A 1 4.65 36.70 -47.45
N VAL A 2 4.86 37.82 -46.77
CA VAL A 2 5.50 37.85 -45.44
C VAL A 2 4.53 37.44 -44.31
N ARG A 3 3.22 37.58 -44.46
CA ARG A 3 2.22 37.28 -43.43
C ARG A 3 1.99 35.77 -43.17
N ILE A 4 2.25 34.91 -44.14
CA ILE A 4 2.01 33.45 -44.00
C ILE A 4 3.14 32.77 -43.19
N ARG A 5 4.37 33.30 -43.27
CA ARG A 5 5.52 32.76 -42.55
C ARG A 5 5.47 33.04 -41.04
N THR A 6 4.91 34.18 -40.64
CA THR A 6 4.77 34.55 -39.22
C THR A 6 3.70 33.74 -38.51
N ILE A 7 2.63 33.37 -39.21
CA ILE A 7 1.55 32.52 -38.64
C ILE A 7 2.04 31.10 -38.43
N SER A 8 2.87 30.56 -39.36
CA SER A 8 3.44 29.22 -39.23
C SER A 8 4.41 29.12 -38.03
N ILE A 9 5.18 30.14 -37.74
CA ILE A 9 6.12 30.17 -36.61
C ILE A 9 5.38 30.25 -35.26
N LEU A 10 4.30 31.02 -35.20
CA LEU A 10 3.45 31.12 -34.02
C LEU A 10 2.72 29.77 -33.71
N CYS A 11 2.26 29.06 -34.73
CA CYS A 11 1.61 27.75 -34.56
C CYS A 11 2.59 26.68 -34.07
N VAL A 12 3.84 26.70 -34.53
CA VAL A 12 4.88 25.77 -34.09
C VAL A 12 5.31 26.05 -32.65
N MET A 13 5.40 27.32 -32.25
CA MET A 13 5.74 27.69 -30.87
C MET A 13 4.63 27.32 -29.87
N THR A 14 3.37 27.37 -30.25
CA THR A 14 2.25 26.97 -29.39
C THR A 14 2.14 25.46 -29.24
N LEU A 15 2.55 24.69 -30.25
CA LEU A 15 2.55 23.21 -30.15
C LEU A 15 3.65 22.67 -29.21
N ILE A 16 4.77 23.36 -29.08
CA ILE A 16 5.87 22.94 -28.21
C ILE A 16 5.56 23.22 -26.75
N ALA A 17 4.77 24.27 -26.45
CA ALA A 17 4.40 24.64 -25.08
C ALA A 17 3.37 23.70 -24.45
N THR A 18 2.64 22.91 -25.21
CA THR A 18 1.62 21.98 -24.68
C THR A 18 2.17 20.59 -24.37
N LEU A 19 3.41 20.28 -24.72
CA LEU A 19 4.02 18.97 -24.43
C LEU A 19 4.75 18.88 -23.09
N THR A 20 4.79 19.95 -22.31
CA THR A 20 5.53 19.97 -21.04
C THR A 20 4.67 19.86 -19.78
N ILE A 21 3.37 19.61 -19.91
CA ILE A 21 2.45 19.44 -18.76
C ILE A 21 1.99 17.98 -18.62
N THR A 22 2.78 17.03 -19.08
CA THR A 22 2.75 15.69 -18.51
C THR A 22 3.80 15.62 -17.41
N GLY A 23 3.70 16.55 -16.46
CA GLY A 23 4.37 16.44 -15.18
C GLY A 23 3.85 15.16 -14.52
N GLU A 24 4.69 14.19 -14.49
CA GLU A 24 4.59 12.93 -13.82
C GLU A 24 3.97 13.09 -12.46
N ILE A 25 2.67 12.85 -12.34
CA ILE A 25 2.15 12.32 -11.10
C ILE A 25 2.47 10.82 -11.13
N ALA A 26 3.72 10.48 -11.19
CA ALA A 26 4.21 9.21 -10.73
C ALA A 26 4.13 9.23 -9.20
N PHE A 27 2.91 9.27 -8.69
CA PHE A 27 2.67 8.89 -7.31
C PHE A 27 3.18 7.46 -7.23
N SER A 28 4.31 7.27 -6.57
CA SER A 28 4.92 5.96 -6.43
C SER A 28 3.87 5.05 -5.79
N GLN A 29 3.30 4.15 -6.57
CA GLN A 29 2.34 3.15 -6.06
C GLN A 29 2.95 2.37 -4.89
N ASN A 30 4.26 2.40 -4.79
CA ASN A 30 5.04 1.79 -3.73
C ASN A 30 4.81 2.48 -2.37
N GLU A 31 4.60 3.78 -2.32
CA GLU A 31 4.32 4.50 -1.07
C GLU A 31 2.95 4.15 -0.50
N ALA A 32 1.92 4.09 -1.33
CA ALA A 32 0.55 3.81 -0.90
C ALA A 32 0.34 2.37 -0.39
N THR A 33 1.27 1.47 -0.67
CA THR A 33 1.24 0.06 -0.24
C THR A 33 2.30 -0.27 0.80
N SER A 34 3.14 0.70 1.18
CA SER A 34 4.17 0.52 2.20
C SER A 34 3.57 0.34 3.59
N ALA A 35 4.31 -0.33 4.47
CA ALA A 35 3.90 -0.49 5.85
C ALA A 35 3.73 0.86 6.56
N ASN A 36 4.64 1.81 6.35
CA ASN A 36 4.53 3.16 6.92
C ASN A 36 3.21 3.84 6.61
N PHE A 37 2.67 3.63 5.41
CA PHE A 37 1.41 4.25 5.00
C PHE A 37 0.19 3.55 5.62
N ILE A 38 0.22 2.25 5.81
CA ILE A 38 -0.93 1.44 6.23
C ILE A 38 -0.99 1.26 7.75
N ILE A 39 0.14 1.16 8.43
CA ILE A 39 0.23 0.90 9.89
C ILE A 39 -0.56 1.89 10.75
N PRO A 40 -0.63 3.20 10.47
CA PRO A 40 -1.45 4.10 11.28
C PRO A 40 -2.93 3.66 11.36
N GLY A 41 -3.50 3.16 10.26
CA GLY A 41 -4.85 2.61 10.24
C GLY A 41 -4.99 1.33 11.06
N CYS A 42 -3.96 0.46 11.06
CA CYS A 42 -3.93 -0.73 11.90
C CYS A 42 -3.94 -0.36 13.41
N ARG A 43 -3.17 0.64 13.80
CA ARG A 43 -3.15 1.12 15.19
C ARG A 43 -4.46 1.79 15.58
N ALA A 44 -5.08 2.54 14.66
CA ALA A 44 -6.39 3.15 14.89
C ALA A 44 -7.48 2.08 15.13
N PHE A 45 -7.43 0.98 14.39
CA PHE A 45 -8.34 -0.17 14.59
C PHE A 45 -8.15 -0.83 15.96
N LEU A 46 -6.91 -0.92 16.46
CA LEU A 46 -6.61 -1.48 17.77
C LEU A 46 -6.89 -0.50 18.93
N GLY A 47 -7.19 0.76 18.64
CA GLY A 47 -7.51 1.79 19.60
C GLY A 47 -8.98 1.75 20.04
N PRO A 48 -9.37 2.67 20.95
CA PRO A 48 -10.72 2.68 21.56
C PRO A 48 -11.85 2.96 20.56
N ALA A 49 -11.56 3.51 19.39
CA ALA A 49 -12.56 3.87 18.39
C ALA A 49 -12.92 2.73 17.42
N LEU A 50 -12.20 1.60 17.44
CA LEU A 50 -12.42 0.43 16.56
C LEU A 50 -12.76 0.82 15.12
N GLN A 51 -12.00 1.73 14.53
CA GLN A 51 -12.24 2.16 13.17
C GLN A 51 -11.89 1.03 12.20
N GLN A 52 -12.89 0.59 11.45
CA GLN A 52 -12.63 -0.29 10.32
C GLN A 52 -11.89 0.50 9.25
N ASP A 53 -10.65 0.13 9.02
CA ASP A 53 -9.80 0.78 8.06
C ASP A 53 -9.27 -0.22 7.02
N ARG A 54 -8.66 0.32 6.00
CA ARG A 54 -7.95 -0.40 4.96
C ARG A 54 -7.05 -1.53 5.49
N CYS A 55 -6.41 -1.32 6.64
CA CYS A 55 -5.59 -2.33 7.29
C CYS A 55 -6.35 -3.64 7.54
N VAL A 56 -7.53 -3.56 8.13
CA VAL A 56 -8.34 -4.74 8.46
C VAL A 56 -8.69 -5.53 7.21
N GLY A 57 -9.17 -4.84 6.17
CA GLY A 57 -9.52 -5.48 4.90
C GLY A 57 -8.32 -6.17 4.24
N ILE A 58 -7.14 -5.57 4.31
CA ILE A 58 -5.92 -6.18 3.76
C ILE A 58 -5.52 -7.42 4.58
N VAL A 59 -5.50 -7.33 5.90
CA VAL A 59 -5.12 -8.47 6.77
C VAL A 59 -6.07 -9.64 6.59
N GLU A 60 -7.37 -9.41 6.58
CA GLU A 60 -8.36 -10.46 6.33
C GLU A 60 -8.23 -11.04 4.91
N GLY A 61 -8.01 -10.18 3.92
CA GLY A 61 -7.77 -10.61 2.54
C GLY A 61 -6.54 -11.49 2.40
N ILE A 62 -5.44 -11.16 3.11
CA ILE A 62 -4.23 -11.98 3.14
C ILE A 62 -4.53 -13.36 3.73
N ILE A 63 -5.22 -13.44 4.85
CA ILE A 63 -5.59 -14.71 5.49
C ILE A 63 -6.44 -15.56 4.54
N PHE A 64 -7.41 -14.93 3.90
CA PHE A 64 -8.28 -15.63 2.95
C PHE A 64 -7.52 -16.14 1.73
N ALA A 65 -6.64 -15.32 1.15
CA ALA A 65 -5.88 -15.68 -0.04
C ALA A 65 -4.74 -16.67 0.23
N SER A 66 -4.26 -16.74 1.48
CA SER A 66 -3.10 -17.56 1.88
C SER A 66 -3.49 -18.88 2.54
N LYS A 67 -4.66 -19.42 2.21
CA LYS A 67 -5.08 -20.74 2.67
C LYS A 67 -4.03 -21.80 2.28
N GLY A 68 -3.62 -22.62 3.25
CA GLY A 68 -2.55 -23.61 3.07
C GLY A 68 -1.14 -23.07 3.37
N ILE A 69 -0.96 -21.77 3.49
CA ILE A 69 0.31 -21.13 3.90
C ILE A 69 0.18 -20.57 5.32
N VAL A 70 -0.93 -19.89 5.59
CA VAL A 70 -1.30 -19.34 6.90
C VAL A 70 -2.51 -20.12 7.40
N CYS A 71 -2.41 -20.69 8.59
CA CYS A 71 -3.44 -21.51 9.22
C CYS A 71 -3.81 -20.96 10.61
N PRO A 72 -4.61 -19.89 10.68
CA PRO A 72 -5.05 -19.34 11.94
C PRO A 72 -5.93 -20.35 12.69
N PRO A 73 -5.85 -20.39 14.04
CA PRO A 73 -6.76 -21.17 14.85
C PRO A 73 -8.22 -20.75 14.59
N LYS A 74 -9.16 -21.68 14.70
CA LYS A 74 -10.60 -21.40 14.51
C LYS A 74 -11.15 -20.32 15.47
N THR A 75 -10.49 -20.13 16.60
CA THR A 75 -10.83 -19.14 17.64
C THR A 75 -10.12 -17.80 17.46
N SER A 76 -9.27 -17.66 16.43
CA SER A 76 -8.57 -16.39 16.18
C SER A 76 -9.55 -15.29 15.76
N THR A 77 -9.26 -14.08 16.18
CA THR A 77 -10.06 -12.90 15.87
C THR A 77 -9.30 -11.98 14.92
N THR A 78 -10.04 -11.11 14.23
CA THR A 78 -9.44 -10.04 13.40
C THR A 78 -8.51 -9.15 14.22
N VAL A 79 -8.88 -8.82 15.46
CA VAL A 79 -8.05 -8.02 16.36
C VAL A 79 -6.69 -8.70 16.61
N GLN A 80 -6.69 -10.00 16.89
CA GLN A 80 -5.45 -10.76 17.07
C GLN A 80 -4.59 -10.75 15.81
N SER A 81 -5.20 -10.95 14.65
CA SER A 81 -4.49 -10.92 13.36
C SER A 81 -3.81 -9.59 13.12
N VAL A 82 -4.51 -8.48 13.32
CA VAL A 82 -3.97 -7.13 13.17
C VAL A 82 -2.88 -6.86 14.21
N GLN A 83 -3.06 -7.29 15.47
CA GLN A 83 -2.05 -7.13 16.52
C GLN A 83 -0.75 -7.88 16.19
N ILE A 84 -0.84 -9.08 15.64
CA ILE A 84 0.33 -9.86 15.19
C ILE A 84 1.10 -9.08 14.11
N VAL A 85 0.40 -8.53 13.13
CA VAL A 85 1.00 -7.77 12.04
C VAL A 85 1.67 -6.50 12.56
N VAL A 86 0.99 -5.73 13.40
CA VAL A 86 1.53 -4.50 14.00
C VAL A 86 2.79 -4.80 14.81
N ASN A 87 2.75 -5.78 15.69
CA ASN A 87 3.90 -6.16 16.52
C ASN A 87 5.10 -6.61 15.66
N TYR A 88 4.83 -7.37 14.61
CA TYR A 88 5.89 -7.82 13.69
C TYR A 88 6.58 -6.65 13.00
N ILE A 89 5.83 -5.67 12.52
CA ILE A 89 6.35 -4.51 11.80
C ILE A 89 7.06 -3.56 12.77
N ASP A 90 6.51 -3.33 13.96
CA ASP A 90 7.09 -2.43 14.97
C ASP A 90 8.47 -2.89 15.44
N THR A 91 8.72 -4.19 15.43
CA THR A 91 10.03 -4.75 15.77
C THR A 91 11.06 -4.70 14.63
N ARG A 92 10.66 -4.19 13.46
CA ARG A 92 11.49 -4.14 12.24
C ARG A 92 11.49 -2.75 11.58
N PRO A 93 12.01 -1.73 12.27
CA PRO A 93 11.95 -0.36 11.77
C PRO A 93 12.64 -0.17 10.41
N ALA A 94 13.67 -0.95 10.11
CA ALA A 94 14.37 -0.90 8.83
C ALA A 94 13.53 -1.37 7.63
N ARG A 95 12.44 -2.11 7.88
CA ARG A 95 11.56 -2.67 6.84
C ARG A 95 10.24 -1.93 6.66
N GLN A 96 10.03 -0.82 7.34
CA GLN A 96 8.75 -0.10 7.30
C GLN A 96 8.43 0.52 5.93
N ASN A 97 9.42 0.66 5.05
CA ASN A 97 9.21 1.07 3.66
C ASN A 97 8.87 -0.11 2.73
N ASP A 98 8.98 -1.34 3.22
CA ASP A 98 8.59 -2.52 2.45
C ASP A 98 7.07 -2.58 2.26
N SER A 99 6.63 -3.41 1.33
CA SER A 99 5.22 -3.68 1.11
C SER A 99 4.54 -4.19 2.39
N PHE A 100 3.47 -3.54 2.79
CA PHE A 100 2.65 -3.99 3.93
C PHE A 100 2.14 -5.42 3.74
N PHE A 101 1.73 -5.78 2.52
CA PHE A 101 1.28 -7.14 2.20
C PHE A 101 2.36 -8.17 2.52
N THR A 102 3.60 -7.93 2.10
CA THR A 102 4.72 -8.86 2.35
C THR A 102 4.98 -9.00 3.84
N LEU A 103 5.05 -7.89 4.58
CA LEU A 103 5.30 -7.92 6.02
C LEU A 103 4.15 -8.58 6.80
N ALA A 104 2.91 -8.32 6.42
CA ALA A 104 1.75 -8.92 7.05
C ALA A 104 1.68 -10.43 6.80
N LEU A 105 1.98 -10.87 5.57
CA LEU A 105 2.07 -12.30 5.24
C LEU A 105 3.19 -12.98 6.03
N ASP A 106 4.37 -12.37 6.12
CA ASP A 106 5.49 -12.88 6.90
C ASP A 106 5.12 -13.02 8.39
N ALA A 107 4.45 -12.01 8.95
CA ALA A 107 3.99 -12.01 10.35
C ALA A 107 3.00 -13.14 10.64
N LEU A 108 1.99 -13.26 9.80
CA LEU A 108 0.94 -14.28 9.97
C LEU A 108 1.48 -15.69 9.75
N LYS A 109 2.35 -15.88 8.76
CA LYS A 109 3.00 -17.15 8.50
C LYS A 109 3.95 -17.58 9.63
N ALA A 110 4.66 -16.63 10.23
CA ALA A 110 5.53 -16.91 11.37
C ALA A 110 4.74 -17.32 12.61
N THR A 111 3.56 -16.74 12.82
CA THR A 111 2.72 -17.00 14.00
C THR A 111 1.82 -18.21 13.82
N TRP A 112 1.26 -18.41 12.64
CA TRP A 112 0.30 -19.44 12.32
C TRP A 112 0.71 -20.27 11.08
N PRO A 113 1.86 -20.92 11.11
CA PRO A 113 2.26 -21.77 10.00
C PRO A 113 1.30 -22.98 9.89
N CYS A 114 1.00 -23.37 8.66
CA CYS A 114 0.26 -24.61 8.44
C CYS A 114 1.14 -25.80 8.82
N LYS A 115 0.56 -26.80 9.47
CA LYS A 115 1.23 -28.08 9.74
C LYS A 115 1.41 -28.85 8.43
N LYS A 116 2.58 -29.36 8.22
CA LYS A 116 2.86 -30.28 7.12
C LYS A 116 2.35 -31.70 7.44
#